data_37d1790fb8cf6c170dfce168a7660544
#
_entry.id   37d1790fb8cf6c170dfce168a7660544
#
_cell.length_a   1.000
_cell.length_b   1.000
_cell.length_c   1.000
_cell.angle_alpha   90.00
_cell.angle_beta   90.00
_cell.angle_gamma   90.00
#
_symmetry.space_group_name_H-M   'P 1'
#
loop_
_entity.id
_entity.type
_entity.pdbx_description
1 polymer ?
#
loop_
_entity_poly.entity_id
_entity_poly.type
_entity_poly.pdbx_seq_one_letter_code
_entity_poly.pdbx_strand_id
1 'polypeptide(L)'
;MFNEWKTQAGLMILMGCVSLTPALAAEKLGKAADNAIYAQTLANEVMASHPELVVIGLHALKPGNTVETMIASNLDRIGKKDDEDDLAVSHERKTILAPNIKDPTKFEVAVPLHDASGKTIGSISAVFKYTAGDDEVKMHKAAIAIRDDIAKKIPDAAALFKPAK
;
A
#
# COMPACT_ATOMS: atom_id res chain seq x y z
N MET A 1 -4.26 -83.54 4.27
CA MET A 1 -5.12 -82.44 4.72
C MET A 1 -4.42 -81.16 4.37
N PHE A 2 -4.86 -80.48 3.35
CA PHE A 2 -4.24 -79.32 2.72
C PHE A 2 -4.84 -78.07 3.32
N ASN A 3 -4.01 -77.16 3.90
CA ASN A 3 -4.41 -75.83 4.32
C ASN A 3 -4.09 -74.83 3.20
N GLU A 4 -5.13 -74.25 2.59
CA GLU A 4 -4.98 -73.18 1.66
C GLU A 4 -4.80 -71.83 2.40
N TRP A 5 -3.69 -71.16 2.14
CA TRP A 5 -3.43 -69.79 2.57
C TRP A 5 -3.99 -68.84 1.50
N LYS A 6 -5.06 -68.12 1.84
CA LYS A 6 -5.58 -67.02 1.02
C LYS A 6 -4.78 -65.78 1.34
N THR A 7 -3.98 -65.35 0.40
CA THR A 7 -3.32 -64.05 0.36
C THR A 7 -4.35 -62.97 0.09
N GLN A 8 -4.61 -62.10 1.07
CA GLN A 8 -5.34 -60.85 0.88
C GLN A 8 -4.36 -59.76 0.46
N ALA A 9 -4.48 -59.29 -0.76
CA ALA A 9 -3.79 -58.12 -1.26
C ALA A 9 -4.46 -56.86 -0.69
N GLY A 10 -3.77 -56.19 0.26
CA GLY A 10 -4.21 -54.93 0.78
C GLY A 10 -3.93 -53.81 -0.22
N LEU A 11 -4.99 -53.22 -0.72
CA LEU A 11 -4.95 -52.01 -1.56
C LEU A 11 -4.60 -50.82 -0.67
N MET A 12 -3.35 -50.36 -0.71
CA MET A 12 -2.94 -49.09 -0.09
C MET A 12 -3.45 -47.93 -0.97
N ILE A 13 -4.50 -47.29 -0.51
CA ILE A 13 -4.92 -45.99 -1.06
C ILE A 13 -3.98 -44.91 -0.50
N LEU A 14 -3.04 -44.46 -1.32
CA LEU A 14 -2.25 -43.27 -1.05
C LEU A 14 -3.18 -42.04 -1.18
N MET A 15 -3.68 -41.56 -0.03
CA MET A 15 -4.30 -40.24 0.07
C MET A 15 -3.21 -39.18 -0.10
N GLY A 16 -3.06 -38.71 -1.34
CA GLY A 16 -2.26 -37.55 -1.63
C GLY A 16 -2.89 -36.32 -0.97
N CYS A 17 -2.32 -35.84 0.13
CA CYS A 17 -2.60 -34.50 0.66
C CYS A 17 -2.13 -33.48 -0.36
N VAL A 18 -3.06 -33.01 -1.21
CA VAL A 18 -2.86 -31.78 -1.98
C VAL A 18 -2.94 -30.65 -0.98
N SER A 19 -1.78 -30.23 -0.47
CA SER A 19 -1.65 -28.97 0.27
C SER A 19 -1.95 -27.84 -0.72
N LEU A 20 -3.19 -27.36 -0.73
CA LEU A 20 -3.50 -26.05 -1.29
C LEU A 20 -2.79 -25.00 -0.41
N THR A 21 -1.57 -24.66 -0.77
CA THR A 21 -1.01 -23.38 -0.35
C THR A 21 -1.84 -22.30 -1.01
N PRO A 22 -2.50 -21.42 -0.25
CA PRO A 22 -3.08 -20.23 -0.84
C PRO A 22 -1.90 -19.45 -1.44
N ALA A 23 -1.80 -19.40 -2.75
CA ALA A 23 -0.99 -18.43 -3.43
C ALA A 23 -1.57 -17.07 -3.03
N LEU A 24 -0.98 -16.42 -2.03
CA LEU A 24 -1.14 -14.99 -1.83
C LEU A 24 -0.74 -14.40 -3.18
N ALA A 25 -1.73 -13.85 -3.88
CA ALA A 25 -1.47 -13.10 -5.09
C ALA A 25 -0.47 -12.00 -4.68
N ALA A 26 0.78 -12.18 -5.08
CA ALA A 26 1.79 -11.15 -4.91
C ALA A 26 1.20 -9.90 -5.56
N GLU A 27 0.94 -8.89 -4.75
CA GLU A 27 0.42 -7.63 -5.21
C GLU A 27 1.41 -7.13 -6.25
N LYS A 28 0.94 -7.07 -7.51
CA LYS A 28 1.80 -6.73 -8.64
C LYS A 28 2.33 -5.33 -8.36
N LEU A 29 3.59 -5.23 -8.00
CA LEU A 29 4.32 -3.96 -8.03
C LEU A 29 4.24 -3.49 -9.49
N GLY A 30 3.24 -2.64 -9.77
CA GLY A 30 3.12 -2.04 -11.07
C GLY A 30 4.39 -1.25 -11.34
N LYS A 31 4.93 -1.32 -12.56
CA LYS A 31 5.68 -0.18 -13.07
C LYS A 31 4.87 1.04 -12.69
N ALA A 32 5.53 2.06 -12.09
CA ALA A 32 4.92 3.37 -11.93
C ALA A 32 4.10 3.61 -13.20
N ALA A 33 2.79 3.67 -13.05
CA ALA A 33 1.94 3.83 -14.23
C ALA A 33 2.54 5.00 -14.99
N ASP A 34 2.50 4.97 -16.33
CA ASP A 34 2.85 6.11 -17.17
C ASP A 34 1.90 7.30 -16.88
N ASN A 35 1.61 7.48 -15.60
CA ASN A 35 0.79 8.52 -15.04
C ASN A 35 1.64 9.79 -15.06
N ALA A 36 1.60 10.46 -16.19
CA ALA A 36 2.39 11.65 -16.48
C ALA A 36 1.92 12.88 -15.67
N ILE A 37 1.53 12.70 -14.40
CA ILE A 37 1.17 13.80 -13.49
C ILE A 37 2.23 14.02 -12.41
N TYR A 38 2.30 15.25 -11.92
CA TYR A 38 3.29 15.67 -10.92
C TYR A 38 3.25 14.84 -9.63
N ALA A 39 2.05 14.44 -9.18
CA ALA A 39 1.92 13.54 -8.03
C ALA A 39 2.71 12.23 -8.20
N GLN A 40 2.75 11.66 -9.42
CA GLN A 40 3.51 10.44 -9.66
C GLN A 40 5.03 10.67 -9.59
N THR A 41 5.50 11.84 -10.04
CA THR A 41 6.91 12.23 -9.88
C THR A 41 7.29 12.27 -8.39
N LEU A 42 6.45 12.88 -7.56
CA LEU A 42 6.67 12.92 -6.10
C LEU A 42 6.68 11.53 -5.47
N ALA A 43 5.74 10.65 -5.84
CA ALA A 43 5.73 9.27 -5.36
C ALA A 43 7.00 8.50 -5.75
N ASN A 44 7.47 8.68 -6.98
CA ASN A 44 8.70 8.05 -7.48
C ASN A 44 9.95 8.56 -6.73
N GLU A 45 10.04 9.86 -6.47
CA GLU A 45 11.14 10.47 -5.70
C GLU A 45 11.18 9.93 -4.27
N VAL A 46 10.01 9.80 -3.61
CA VAL A 46 9.91 9.20 -2.28
C VAL A 46 10.42 7.76 -2.29
N MET A 47 9.93 6.93 -3.20
CA MET A 47 10.36 5.53 -3.28
C MET A 47 11.85 5.38 -3.56
N ALA A 48 12.44 6.28 -4.34
CA ALA A 48 13.87 6.28 -4.63
C ALA A 48 14.73 6.67 -3.42
N SER A 49 14.19 7.53 -2.53
CA SER A 49 14.92 8.10 -1.38
C SER A 49 14.68 7.32 -0.07
N HIS A 50 13.66 6.46 -0.01
CA HIS A 50 13.20 5.76 1.19
C HIS A 50 13.17 4.24 0.98
N PRO A 51 14.33 3.54 1.04
CA PRO A 51 14.41 2.09 0.81
C PRO A 51 13.71 1.24 1.90
N GLU A 52 13.33 1.85 3.01
CA GLU A 52 12.53 1.25 4.07
C GLU A 52 11.04 1.11 3.70
N LEU A 53 10.57 1.90 2.71
CA LEU A 53 9.21 1.79 2.20
C LEU A 53 9.08 0.60 1.24
N VAL A 54 7.89 0.01 1.24
CA VAL A 54 7.44 -0.97 0.23
C VAL A 54 6.34 -0.38 -0.66
N VAL A 55 5.54 0.55 -0.12
CA VAL A 55 4.49 1.24 -0.88
C VAL A 55 4.45 2.71 -0.46
N ILE A 56 4.18 3.56 -1.44
CA ILE A 56 3.67 4.92 -1.27
C ILE A 56 2.38 5.08 -2.06
N GLY A 57 1.35 5.64 -1.44
CA GLY A 57 0.10 6.06 -2.07
C GLY A 57 -0.15 7.53 -1.80
N LEU A 58 -0.47 8.30 -2.83
CA LEU A 58 -0.97 9.66 -2.72
C LEU A 58 -2.43 9.67 -3.14
N HIS A 59 -3.28 10.19 -2.30
CA HIS A 59 -4.73 10.26 -2.48
C HIS A 59 -5.17 11.71 -2.49
N ALA A 60 -6.04 12.09 -3.41
CA ALA A 60 -6.61 13.43 -3.47
C ALA A 60 -7.86 13.49 -4.35
N LEU A 61 -8.63 14.56 -4.17
CA LEU A 61 -9.76 14.89 -5.03
C LEU A 61 -9.27 15.56 -6.31
N LYS A 62 -9.46 14.87 -7.45
CA LYS A 62 -9.14 15.44 -8.75
C LYS A 62 -10.11 16.62 -9.05
N PRO A 63 -9.61 17.77 -9.56
CA PRO A 63 -10.47 18.88 -9.96
C PRO A 63 -11.61 18.43 -10.90
N GLY A 64 -12.84 18.80 -10.55
CA GLY A 64 -14.04 18.41 -11.27
C GLY A 64 -14.64 17.05 -10.89
N ASN A 65 -13.98 16.27 -10.04
CA ASN A 65 -14.53 15.03 -9.49
C ASN A 65 -15.21 15.28 -8.14
N THR A 66 -16.02 14.30 -7.71
CA THR A 66 -16.71 14.30 -6.41
C THR A 66 -16.22 13.20 -5.48
N VAL A 67 -15.28 12.36 -5.94
CA VAL A 67 -14.76 11.21 -5.22
C VAL A 67 -13.25 11.29 -5.17
N GLU A 68 -12.68 11.18 -3.97
CA GLU A 68 -11.25 11.04 -3.78
C GLU A 68 -10.77 9.66 -4.21
N THR A 69 -9.57 9.61 -4.75
CA THR A 69 -8.97 8.37 -5.25
C THR A 69 -7.46 8.39 -5.04
N MET A 70 -6.85 7.22 -5.06
CA MET A 70 -5.40 7.10 -5.23
C MET A 70 -5.00 7.71 -6.59
N ILE A 71 -4.23 8.78 -6.56
CA ILE A 71 -3.80 9.52 -7.76
C ILE A 71 -2.38 9.18 -8.19
N ALA A 72 -1.55 8.69 -7.27
CA ALA A 72 -0.18 8.27 -7.56
C ALA A 72 0.26 7.15 -6.61
N SER A 73 1.03 6.20 -7.11
CA SER A 73 1.57 5.09 -6.31
C SER A 73 2.65 4.34 -7.09
N ASN A 74 3.46 3.56 -6.39
CA ASN A 74 4.29 2.50 -6.99
C ASN A 74 3.51 1.19 -7.22
N LEU A 75 2.22 1.14 -6.87
CA LEU A 75 1.31 0.02 -7.16
C LEU A 75 0.40 0.34 -8.34
N ASP A 76 -0.08 -0.71 -9.02
CA ASP A 76 -1.10 -0.60 -10.07
C ASP A 76 -2.51 -0.45 -9.46
N ARG A 77 -2.72 0.65 -8.73
CA ARG A 77 -3.98 0.97 -8.03
C ARG A 77 -4.50 2.38 -8.29
N ILE A 78 -3.92 3.07 -9.26
CA ILE A 78 -4.34 4.45 -9.59
C ILE A 78 -5.80 4.45 -10.00
N GLY A 79 -6.57 5.38 -9.41
CA GLY A 79 -8.02 5.49 -9.61
C GLY A 79 -8.87 4.65 -8.65
N LYS A 80 -8.25 3.82 -7.78
CA LYS A 80 -8.99 3.18 -6.68
C LYS A 80 -9.62 4.25 -5.82
N LYS A 81 -10.93 4.11 -5.54
CA LYS A 81 -11.64 4.99 -4.59
C LYS A 81 -11.07 4.84 -3.20
N ASP A 82 -11.00 5.94 -2.51
CA ASP A 82 -10.61 6.00 -1.12
C ASP A 82 -11.65 5.27 -0.26
N ASP A 83 -11.19 4.56 0.74
CA ASP A 83 -12.03 3.92 1.73
C ASP A 83 -12.23 4.83 2.96
N GLU A 84 -12.91 4.31 3.99
CA GLU A 84 -13.24 5.10 5.18
C GLU A 84 -12.00 5.60 5.92
N ASP A 85 -10.93 4.82 5.94
CA ASP A 85 -9.68 5.19 6.59
C ASP A 85 -8.96 6.31 5.81
N ASP A 86 -8.87 6.20 4.50
CA ASP A 86 -8.30 7.24 3.63
C ASP A 86 -9.06 8.58 3.81
N LEU A 87 -10.41 8.51 3.83
CA LEU A 87 -11.27 9.68 4.03
C LEU A 87 -11.16 10.27 5.44
N ALA A 88 -11.01 9.45 6.49
CA ALA A 88 -10.79 9.94 7.85
C ALA A 88 -9.45 10.67 7.96
N VAL A 89 -8.43 10.22 7.24
CA VAL A 89 -7.13 10.90 7.19
C VAL A 89 -7.25 12.23 6.47
N SER A 90 -7.88 12.29 5.29
CA SER A 90 -7.96 13.52 4.48
C SER A 90 -8.90 14.56 5.07
N HIS A 91 -10.08 14.16 5.57
CA HIS A 91 -11.13 15.08 6.01
C HIS A 91 -11.07 15.40 7.49
N GLU A 92 -10.78 14.41 8.34
CA GLU A 92 -10.76 14.57 9.79
C GLU A 92 -9.32 14.81 10.32
N ARG A 93 -8.32 14.79 9.44
CA ARG A 93 -6.90 14.98 9.75
C ARG A 93 -6.37 13.95 10.76
N LYS A 94 -6.93 12.76 10.74
CA LYS A 94 -6.46 11.64 11.56
C LYS A 94 -5.12 11.12 11.02
N THR A 95 -4.38 10.48 11.90
CA THR A 95 -3.26 9.61 11.53
C THR A 95 -3.68 8.20 11.86
N ILE A 96 -3.48 7.27 10.92
CA ILE A 96 -3.75 5.85 11.10
C ILE A 96 -2.43 5.10 11.07
N LEU A 97 -2.22 4.25 12.06
CA LEU A 97 -1.08 3.37 12.19
C LEU A 97 -1.62 1.95 12.36
N ALA A 98 -1.32 1.07 11.43
CA ALA A 98 -1.81 -0.29 11.50
C ALA A 98 -0.87 -1.30 10.84
N PRO A 99 -0.66 -2.48 11.46
CA PRO A 99 -0.12 -3.62 10.74
C PRO A 99 -1.05 -3.99 9.59
N ASN A 100 -0.48 -4.35 8.45
CA ASN A 100 -1.30 -4.80 7.32
C ASN A 100 -1.94 -6.16 7.66
N ILE A 101 -3.28 -6.22 7.63
CA ILE A 101 -4.03 -7.44 8.01
C ILE A 101 -3.71 -8.63 7.08
N LYS A 102 -3.44 -8.36 5.80
CA LYS A 102 -3.17 -9.40 4.79
C LYS A 102 -1.70 -9.82 4.72
N ASP A 103 -0.81 -8.93 5.15
CA ASP A 103 0.63 -9.14 5.10
C ASP A 103 1.28 -8.54 6.35
N PRO A 104 1.46 -9.34 7.42
CA PRO A 104 1.99 -8.86 8.69
C PRO A 104 3.48 -8.42 8.61
N THR A 105 4.13 -8.56 7.46
CA THR A 105 5.48 -8.02 7.21
C THR A 105 5.45 -6.56 6.74
N LYS A 106 4.27 -5.94 6.79
CA LYS A 106 4.02 -4.55 6.39
C LYS A 106 3.32 -3.79 7.49
N PHE A 107 3.70 -2.55 7.67
CA PHE A 107 3.07 -1.59 8.58
C PHE A 107 2.71 -0.32 7.81
N GLU A 108 1.45 0.06 7.86
CA GLU A 108 0.96 1.27 7.19
C GLU A 108 0.89 2.44 8.16
N VAL A 109 1.36 3.58 7.70
CA VAL A 109 1.15 4.87 8.34
C VAL A 109 0.48 5.77 7.32
N ALA A 110 -0.81 6.07 7.56
CA ALA A 110 -1.56 7.02 6.77
C ALA A 110 -1.62 8.38 7.47
N VAL A 111 -1.23 9.44 6.76
CA VAL A 111 -1.15 10.81 7.28
C VAL A 111 -1.77 11.80 6.30
N PRO A 112 -2.33 12.94 6.77
CA PRO A 112 -2.85 13.98 5.88
C PRO A 112 -1.77 14.49 4.93
N LEU A 113 -2.08 14.58 3.64
CA LEU A 113 -1.24 15.25 2.65
C LEU A 113 -1.49 16.77 2.73
N HIS A 114 -0.41 17.53 2.82
CA HIS A 114 -0.47 18.99 2.89
C HIS A 114 0.11 19.63 1.63
N ASP A 115 -0.36 20.84 1.32
CA ASP A 115 0.34 21.74 0.41
C ASP A 115 1.37 22.61 1.18
N ALA A 116 2.11 23.44 0.47
CA ALA A 116 3.14 24.31 1.04
C ALA A 116 2.60 25.36 2.04
N SER A 117 1.29 25.61 2.05
CA SER A 117 0.65 26.50 3.05
C SER A 117 0.23 25.73 4.33
N GLY A 118 0.37 24.41 4.34
CA GLY A 118 -0.09 23.54 5.43
C GLY A 118 -1.56 23.13 5.34
N LYS A 119 -2.25 23.49 4.25
CA LYS A 119 -3.63 23.05 4.01
C LYS A 119 -3.65 21.58 3.68
N THR A 120 -4.55 20.82 4.31
CA THR A 120 -4.81 19.42 3.93
C THR A 120 -5.49 19.36 2.56
N ILE A 121 -4.92 18.56 1.65
CA ILE A 121 -5.34 18.42 0.25
C ILE A 121 -5.56 16.95 -0.17
N GLY A 122 -5.49 16.02 0.78
CA GLY A 122 -5.64 14.59 0.57
C GLY A 122 -4.99 13.79 1.68
N SER A 123 -4.55 12.56 1.36
CA SER A 123 -3.81 11.68 2.28
C SER A 123 -2.58 11.05 1.63
N ILE A 124 -1.67 10.57 2.48
CA ILE A 124 -0.50 9.77 2.10
C ILE A 124 -0.58 8.47 2.86
N SER A 125 -0.51 7.33 2.14
CA SER A 125 -0.28 6.01 2.70
C SER A 125 1.18 5.61 2.50
N ALA A 126 1.96 5.60 3.58
CA ALA A 126 3.35 5.13 3.61
C ALA A 126 3.39 3.74 4.25
N VAL A 127 3.76 2.72 3.47
CA VAL A 127 3.85 1.34 3.96
C VAL A 127 5.30 0.94 4.10
N PHE A 128 5.67 0.57 5.32
CA PHE A 128 7.04 0.19 5.70
C PHE A 128 7.20 -1.34 5.71
N LYS A 129 8.42 -1.82 5.51
CA LYS A 129 8.81 -3.17 5.92
C LYS A 129 8.67 -3.25 7.43
N TYR A 130 8.11 -4.35 7.94
CA TYR A 130 7.78 -4.50 9.34
C TYR A 130 8.05 -5.91 9.84
N THR A 131 8.59 -5.97 11.05
CA THR A 131 8.69 -7.19 11.85
C THR A 131 8.05 -6.89 13.20
N ALA A 132 7.29 -7.83 13.77
CA ALA A 132 6.65 -7.64 15.06
C ALA A 132 7.67 -7.22 16.12
N GLY A 133 7.44 -6.07 16.76
CA GLY A 133 8.35 -5.45 17.71
C GLY A 133 9.24 -4.33 17.14
N ASP A 134 9.16 -4.06 15.84
CA ASP A 134 9.81 -2.86 15.27
C ASP A 134 9.22 -1.58 15.87
N ASP A 135 10.01 -0.51 15.83
CA ASP A 135 9.64 0.81 16.38
C ASP A 135 8.62 1.53 15.49
N GLU A 136 7.33 1.35 15.80
CA GLU A 136 6.22 1.99 15.08
C GLU A 136 6.25 3.53 15.21
N VAL A 137 6.77 4.06 16.33
CA VAL A 137 6.95 5.51 16.51
C VAL A 137 7.98 6.07 15.53
N LYS A 138 9.03 5.30 15.25
CA LYS A 138 10.01 5.67 14.23
C LYS A 138 9.39 5.69 12.84
N MET A 139 8.55 4.71 12.50
CA MET A 139 7.83 4.67 11.23
C MET A 139 6.88 5.85 11.09
N HIS A 140 6.13 6.18 12.16
CA HIS A 140 5.28 7.37 12.17
C HIS A 140 6.08 8.65 11.93
N LYS A 141 7.20 8.85 12.64
CA LYS A 141 8.06 10.02 12.43
C LYS A 141 8.61 10.10 11.00
N ALA A 142 8.98 8.95 10.41
CA ALA A 142 9.43 8.90 9.02
C ALA A 142 8.32 9.30 8.05
N ALA A 143 7.10 8.80 8.23
CA ALA A 143 5.95 9.18 7.40
C ALA A 143 5.64 10.69 7.49
N ILE A 144 5.71 11.27 8.70
CA ILE A 144 5.58 12.73 8.91
C ILE A 144 6.66 13.49 8.15
N ALA A 145 7.92 13.07 8.23
CA ALA A 145 9.02 13.73 7.53
C ALA A 145 8.83 13.66 5.99
N ILE A 146 8.43 12.49 5.47
CA ILE A 146 8.09 12.31 4.04
C ILE A 146 6.98 13.28 3.63
N ARG A 147 5.88 13.35 4.41
CA ARG A 147 4.78 14.29 4.16
C ARG A 147 5.28 15.74 4.11
N ASP A 148 6.08 16.15 5.08
CA ASP A 148 6.56 17.53 5.20
C ASP A 148 7.49 17.90 4.04
N ASP A 149 8.29 16.95 3.55
CA ASP A 149 9.16 17.17 2.39
C ASP A 149 8.37 17.21 1.07
N ILE A 150 7.34 16.39 0.92
CA ILE A 150 6.42 16.47 -0.22
C ILE A 150 5.66 17.81 -0.18
N ALA A 151 5.12 18.21 0.97
CA ALA A 151 4.31 19.42 1.12
C ALA A 151 5.06 20.67 0.62
N LYS A 152 6.35 20.80 0.90
CA LYS A 152 7.19 21.92 0.42
C LYS A 152 7.21 22.06 -1.10
N LYS A 153 6.94 20.98 -1.82
CA LYS A 153 6.97 20.91 -3.30
C LYS A 153 5.60 21.12 -3.94
N ILE A 154 4.51 21.14 -3.15
CA ILE A 154 3.13 21.24 -3.64
C ILE A 154 2.58 22.63 -3.34
N PRO A 155 2.54 23.56 -4.31
CA PRO A 155 2.00 24.91 -4.06
C PRO A 155 0.49 24.90 -3.75
N ASP A 156 -0.28 23.98 -4.37
CA ASP A 156 -1.70 23.79 -4.17
C ASP A 156 -2.15 22.41 -4.67
N ALA A 157 -3.37 21.98 -4.34
CA ALA A 157 -3.92 20.69 -4.76
C ALA A 157 -3.95 20.50 -6.30
N ALA A 158 -4.17 21.55 -7.07
CA ALA A 158 -4.23 21.46 -8.53
C ALA A 158 -2.87 21.14 -9.16
N ALA A 159 -1.78 21.51 -8.47
CA ALA A 159 -0.43 21.20 -8.94
C ALA A 159 -0.17 19.70 -9.05
N LEU A 160 -0.80 18.88 -8.20
CA LEU A 160 -0.67 17.41 -8.22
C LEU A 160 -1.06 16.80 -9.58
N PHE A 161 -2.00 17.43 -10.27
CA PHE A 161 -2.58 16.92 -11.50
C PHE A 161 -1.97 17.55 -12.77
N LYS A 162 -1.00 18.45 -12.63
CA LYS A 162 -0.27 19.00 -13.78
C LYS A 162 0.60 17.91 -14.42
N PRO A 163 0.87 17.99 -15.74
CA PRO A 163 1.83 17.09 -16.37
C PRO A 163 3.16 17.06 -15.64
N ALA A 164 3.74 15.86 -15.49
CA ALA A 164 5.10 15.70 -15.02
C ALA A 164 6.05 16.45 -15.97
N LYS A 165 7.04 17.12 -15.41
CA LYS A 165 8.07 17.82 -16.20
C LYS A 165 9.19 16.87 -16.55
#